data_35b0bdaded15433fd3fa7723a676e6cb
#
_entry.id   35b0bdaded15433fd3fa7723a676e6cb
#
_cell.length_a   1.000
_cell.length_b   1.000
_cell.length_c   1.000
_cell.angle_alpha   90.00
_cell.angle_beta   90.00
_cell.angle_gamma   90.00
#
_symmetry.space_group_name_H-M   'P 1'
#
loop_
_entity.id
_entity.type
_entity.pdbx_description
1 polymer ?
#
loop_
_entity_poly.entity_id
_entity_poly.type
_entity_poly.pdbx_seq_one_letter_code
_entity_poly.pdbx_strand_id
1 'polypeptide(L)'
;MRLVSWNVNGLRAAVKKGFEDSVLDLDADAICLQETKLQEGQIDLDLPDYLQFWSYAEKKGYSGTAIFTRREPLRALHGLGVPELDTEGRLVALELPEFWLVDVYTPNAQDGLARIDHRMAWDDAFRDFCKGLEAGVIPAGVPVQAQAAGEGHVCVAELPRTKADEVAHPKPVVMCGDFNVAHEEIDLKNPKTNRGNAGFSDEERGKFTDLLDAGFVDTFRTLHPDSEGAYSWWSYRFNARKNNAGWRIDYFLVSEALRASVEDAAIHNEVFGSDHCPVSLDLRL
;
A
#
# COMPACT_ATOMS: atom_id res chain seq x y z
N MET A 1 6.75 -9.23 -14.14
CA MET A 1 5.49 -8.83 -13.51
C MET A 1 5.63 -7.40 -13.02
N ARG A 2 4.71 -6.52 -13.44
CA ARG A 2 4.71 -5.11 -13.01
C ARG A 2 3.63 -4.86 -11.98
N LEU A 3 4.01 -4.29 -10.84
CA LEU A 3 3.12 -3.85 -9.77
C LEU A 3 3.18 -2.31 -9.66
N VAL A 4 2.05 -1.68 -9.43
CA VAL A 4 1.95 -0.22 -9.24
C VAL A 4 1.24 0.07 -7.93
N SER A 5 1.69 1.08 -7.20
CA SER A 5 1.01 1.60 -6.01
C SER A 5 0.78 3.11 -6.17
N TRP A 6 -0.42 3.58 -5.82
CA TRP A 6 -0.79 4.99 -5.96
C TRP A 6 -1.79 5.43 -4.88
N ASN A 7 -1.37 6.31 -4.00
CA ASN A 7 -2.33 7.05 -3.17
C ASN A 7 -3.05 8.08 -4.04
N VAL A 8 -4.34 7.86 -4.28
CA VAL A 8 -5.16 8.67 -5.20
C VAL A 8 -5.83 9.86 -4.53
N ASN A 9 -5.72 9.98 -3.21
CA ASN A 9 -6.32 11.05 -2.40
C ASN A 9 -7.80 11.35 -2.77
N GLY A 10 -8.56 10.28 -2.97
CA GLY A 10 -9.96 10.31 -3.38
C GLY A 10 -10.16 9.93 -4.85
N LEU A 11 -10.50 8.65 -5.07
CA LEU A 11 -10.56 8.04 -6.42
C LEU A 11 -11.54 8.75 -7.37
N ARG A 12 -12.71 9.22 -6.87
CA ARG A 12 -13.63 10.00 -7.73
C ARG A 12 -13.01 11.27 -8.29
N ALA A 13 -12.10 11.90 -7.54
CA ALA A 13 -11.41 13.10 -8.01
C ALA A 13 -10.28 12.74 -8.98
N ALA A 14 -9.59 11.61 -8.74
CA ALA A 14 -8.54 11.11 -9.63
C ALA A 14 -9.10 10.67 -10.98
N VAL A 15 -10.26 9.98 -11.01
CA VAL A 15 -10.94 9.58 -12.26
C VAL A 15 -11.26 10.80 -13.15
N LYS A 16 -11.75 11.89 -12.56
CA LYS A 16 -12.00 13.15 -13.32
C LYS A 16 -10.72 13.78 -13.89
N LYS A 17 -9.56 13.32 -13.47
CA LYS A 17 -8.25 13.82 -13.90
C LYS A 17 -7.46 12.81 -14.75
N GLY A 18 -8.14 11.77 -15.26
CA GLY A 18 -7.53 10.78 -16.16
C GLY A 18 -6.91 9.58 -15.47
N PHE A 19 -7.46 9.16 -14.32
CA PHE A 19 -6.98 7.97 -13.60
C PHE A 19 -6.98 6.71 -14.47
N GLU A 20 -8.07 6.44 -15.21
CA GLU A 20 -8.21 5.25 -16.04
C GLU A 20 -7.16 5.22 -17.16
N ASP A 21 -6.95 6.36 -17.84
CA ASP A 21 -5.90 6.48 -18.86
C ASP A 21 -4.51 6.22 -18.24
N SER A 22 -4.23 6.81 -17.08
CA SER A 22 -2.95 6.61 -16.38
C SER A 22 -2.73 5.14 -15.98
N VAL A 23 -3.79 4.44 -15.55
CA VAL A 23 -3.75 3.01 -15.21
C VAL A 23 -3.42 2.18 -16.44
N LEU A 24 -4.04 2.47 -17.58
CA LEU A 24 -3.79 1.76 -18.84
C LEU A 24 -2.37 2.01 -19.36
N ASP A 25 -1.88 3.26 -19.27
CA ASP A 25 -0.53 3.63 -19.70
C ASP A 25 0.57 2.97 -18.85
N LEU A 26 0.33 2.78 -17.55
CA LEU A 26 1.26 2.08 -16.65
C LEU A 26 1.34 0.58 -16.91
N ASP A 27 0.33 0.00 -17.56
CA ASP A 27 0.23 -1.41 -17.98
C ASP A 27 0.66 -2.41 -16.91
N ALA A 28 0.12 -2.26 -15.71
CA ALA A 28 0.46 -3.07 -14.55
C ALA A 28 -0.33 -4.38 -14.47
N ASP A 29 0.29 -5.44 -14.00
CA ASP A 29 -0.40 -6.70 -13.65
C ASP A 29 -1.29 -6.54 -12.42
N ALA A 30 -0.89 -5.67 -11.48
CA ALA A 30 -1.71 -5.26 -10.34
C ALA A 30 -1.45 -3.81 -9.94
N ILE A 31 -2.51 -3.14 -9.46
CA ILE A 31 -2.51 -1.74 -9.01
C ILE A 31 -3.10 -1.69 -7.62
N CYS A 32 -2.32 -1.15 -6.70
CA CYS A 32 -2.67 -0.96 -5.30
C CYS A 32 -3.01 0.51 -5.05
N LEU A 33 -4.17 0.78 -4.48
CA LEU A 33 -4.70 2.13 -4.30
C LEU A 33 -4.91 2.45 -2.83
N GLN A 34 -4.47 3.61 -2.40
CA GLN A 34 -4.68 4.12 -1.06
C GLN A 34 -5.52 5.41 -1.11
N GLU A 35 -6.19 5.72 -0.03
CA GLU A 35 -7.11 6.85 0.09
C GLU A 35 -8.20 6.89 -0.99
N THR A 36 -8.83 5.76 -1.25
CA THR A 36 -9.94 5.69 -2.22
C THR A 36 -11.12 6.58 -1.82
N LYS A 37 -11.35 6.76 -0.50
CA LYS A 37 -12.41 7.60 0.10
C LYS A 37 -13.82 7.26 -0.40
N LEU A 38 -14.05 5.98 -0.64
CA LEU A 38 -15.29 5.43 -1.19
C LEU A 38 -16.01 4.51 -0.21
N GLN A 39 -17.23 4.20 -0.56
CA GLN A 39 -18.03 3.10 -0.04
C GLN A 39 -18.48 2.26 -1.23
N GLU A 40 -18.90 1.04 -0.97
CA GLU A 40 -19.41 0.11 -1.98
C GLU A 40 -20.46 0.76 -2.89
N GLY A 41 -20.37 0.51 -4.20
CA GLY A 41 -21.30 1.02 -5.20
C GLY A 41 -21.21 2.52 -5.51
N GLN A 42 -20.19 3.24 -5.01
CA GLN A 42 -20.06 4.69 -5.26
C GLN A 42 -19.27 5.05 -6.52
N ILE A 43 -18.67 4.09 -7.19
CA ILE A 43 -17.94 4.28 -8.44
C ILE A 43 -18.13 3.05 -9.33
N ASP A 44 -18.10 3.30 -10.63
CA ASP A 44 -18.00 2.30 -11.67
C ASP A 44 -16.81 2.68 -12.54
N LEU A 45 -15.88 1.76 -12.78
CA LEU A 45 -14.64 1.99 -13.52
C LEU A 45 -14.61 1.10 -14.75
N ASP A 46 -14.29 1.69 -15.89
CA ASP A 46 -14.10 0.94 -17.16
C ASP A 46 -12.70 0.30 -17.22
N LEU A 47 -12.48 -0.69 -16.35
CA LEU A 47 -11.25 -1.48 -16.26
C LEU A 47 -11.59 -2.98 -16.33
N PRO A 48 -12.09 -3.47 -17.48
CA PRO A 48 -12.66 -4.82 -17.60
C PRO A 48 -11.65 -5.95 -17.39
N ASP A 49 -10.36 -5.68 -17.59
CA ASP A 49 -9.29 -6.66 -17.41
C ASP A 49 -8.85 -6.85 -15.96
N TYR A 50 -9.40 -6.05 -15.01
CA TYR A 50 -8.99 -6.07 -13.63
C TYR A 50 -10.09 -6.58 -12.70
N LEU A 51 -9.77 -7.62 -11.93
CA LEU A 51 -10.50 -7.99 -10.72
C LEU A 51 -10.23 -6.95 -9.63
N GLN A 52 -11.26 -6.54 -8.89
CA GLN A 52 -11.16 -5.45 -7.92
C GLN A 52 -11.47 -5.95 -6.51
N PHE A 53 -10.57 -5.66 -5.56
CA PHE A 53 -10.68 -6.03 -4.15
C PHE A 53 -10.60 -4.75 -3.32
N TRP A 54 -11.62 -4.49 -2.50
CA TRP A 54 -11.79 -3.21 -1.80
C TRP A 54 -11.84 -3.40 -0.29
N SER A 55 -11.20 -2.50 0.45
CA SER A 55 -11.36 -2.34 1.90
C SER A 55 -11.85 -0.92 2.19
N TYR A 56 -13.02 -0.81 2.79
CA TYR A 56 -13.68 0.46 3.07
C TYR A 56 -13.56 0.85 4.53
N ALA A 57 -13.38 2.15 4.80
CA ALA A 57 -13.49 2.65 6.16
C ALA A 57 -14.95 2.68 6.62
N GLU A 58 -15.21 2.48 7.91
CA GLU A 58 -16.54 2.69 8.49
C GLU A 58 -16.99 4.15 8.32
N LYS A 59 -16.05 5.08 8.45
CA LYS A 59 -16.30 6.50 8.23
C LYS A 59 -16.34 6.82 6.74
N LYS A 60 -17.51 7.24 6.25
CA LYS A 60 -17.72 7.61 4.84
C LYS A 60 -16.79 8.73 4.37
N GLY A 61 -16.23 8.58 3.17
CA GLY A 61 -15.38 9.58 2.54
C GLY A 61 -13.99 9.72 3.18
N TYR A 62 -13.52 8.68 3.86
CA TYR A 62 -12.26 8.66 4.58
C TYR A 62 -11.47 7.39 4.25
N SER A 63 -10.14 7.47 4.20
CA SER A 63 -9.24 6.32 4.03
C SER A 63 -9.67 5.36 2.90
N GLY A 64 -9.57 4.05 3.11
CA GLY A 64 -9.93 3.00 2.15
C GLY A 64 -8.77 2.64 1.22
N THR A 65 -8.61 1.33 0.98
CA THR A 65 -7.61 0.76 0.07
C THR A 65 -8.28 -0.14 -0.96
N ALA A 66 -7.61 -0.41 -2.08
CA ALA A 66 -8.08 -1.36 -3.06
C ALA A 66 -6.93 -1.95 -3.88
N ILE A 67 -7.03 -3.23 -4.26
CA ILE A 67 -6.15 -3.83 -5.25
C ILE A 67 -6.95 -4.18 -6.49
N PHE A 68 -6.48 -3.72 -7.65
CA PHE A 68 -6.96 -4.13 -8.96
C PHE A 68 -5.92 -5.04 -9.58
N THR A 69 -6.29 -6.23 -10.05
CA THR A 69 -5.35 -7.22 -10.56
C THR A 69 -5.87 -7.93 -11.79
N ARG A 70 -5.00 -8.12 -12.79
CA ARG A 70 -5.25 -8.99 -13.95
C ARG A 70 -5.04 -10.48 -13.61
N ARG A 71 -4.46 -10.76 -12.45
CA ARG A 71 -4.21 -12.14 -11.99
C ARG A 71 -5.24 -12.54 -10.95
N GLU A 72 -5.73 -13.77 -11.11
CA GLU A 72 -6.67 -14.36 -10.15
C GLU A 72 -5.94 -14.75 -8.86
N PRO A 73 -6.27 -14.15 -7.70
CA PRO A 73 -5.66 -14.53 -6.43
C PRO A 73 -6.28 -15.81 -5.88
N LEU A 74 -5.53 -16.56 -5.09
CA LEU A 74 -6.02 -17.73 -4.38
C LEU A 74 -6.97 -17.34 -3.25
N ARG A 75 -6.74 -16.19 -2.62
CA ARG A 75 -7.62 -15.58 -1.61
C ARG A 75 -7.31 -14.09 -1.44
N ALA A 76 -8.25 -13.35 -0.85
CA ALA A 76 -8.06 -11.98 -0.42
C ALA A 76 -8.31 -11.85 1.08
N LEU A 77 -7.54 -11.02 1.75
CA LEU A 77 -7.65 -10.67 3.17
C LEU A 77 -7.89 -9.18 3.31
N HIS A 78 -8.66 -8.79 4.34
CA HIS A 78 -8.99 -7.39 4.63
C HIS A 78 -8.69 -7.07 6.10
N GLY A 79 -7.86 -6.04 6.32
CA GLY A 79 -7.42 -5.64 7.67
C GLY A 79 -6.36 -6.57 8.29
N LEU A 80 -5.98 -6.26 9.52
CA LEU A 80 -4.94 -6.94 10.30
C LEU A 80 -5.49 -8.05 11.20
N GLY A 81 -6.82 -8.13 11.36
CA GLY A 81 -7.48 -9.00 12.34
C GLY A 81 -7.51 -8.40 13.76
N VAL A 82 -7.26 -7.10 13.88
CA VAL A 82 -7.30 -6.34 15.13
C VAL A 82 -8.42 -5.30 15.02
N PRO A 83 -9.60 -5.55 15.60
CA PRO A 83 -10.80 -4.74 15.37
C PRO A 83 -10.60 -3.23 15.59
N GLU A 84 -9.82 -2.84 16.60
CA GLU A 84 -9.54 -1.45 16.92
C GLU A 84 -8.65 -0.74 15.87
N LEU A 85 -7.93 -1.49 15.06
CA LEU A 85 -7.03 -1.00 14.01
C LEU A 85 -7.64 -1.12 12.61
N ASP A 86 -8.72 -1.91 12.45
CA ASP A 86 -9.28 -2.27 11.13
C ASP A 86 -10.48 -1.40 10.70
N THR A 87 -10.90 -0.42 11.52
CA THR A 87 -12.07 0.42 11.25
C THR A 87 -11.90 1.40 10.08
N GLU A 88 -10.66 1.60 9.62
CA GLU A 88 -10.33 2.64 8.62
C GLU A 88 -10.06 2.06 7.22
N GLY A 89 -10.20 0.73 6.98
CA GLY A 89 -10.04 0.11 5.66
C GLY A 89 -8.64 0.33 5.05
N ARG A 90 -7.59 0.06 5.84
CA ARG A 90 -6.21 0.43 5.51
C ARG A 90 -5.37 -0.67 4.89
N LEU A 91 -5.96 -1.87 4.73
CA LEU A 91 -5.22 -3.01 4.23
C LEU A 91 -6.09 -3.93 3.38
N VAL A 92 -5.55 -4.32 2.22
CA VAL A 92 -5.97 -5.47 1.42
C VAL A 92 -4.73 -6.32 1.14
N ALA A 93 -4.83 -7.64 1.30
CA ALA A 93 -3.77 -8.55 0.92
C ALA A 93 -4.31 -9.64 -0.01
N LEU A 94 -3.64 -9.89 -1.13
CA LEU A 94 -3.95 -10.94 -2.08
C LEU A 94 -2.91 -12.05 -2.04
N GLU A 95 -3.34 -13.29 -1.87
CA GLU A 95 -2.48 -14.44 -2.06
C GLU A 95 -2.38 -14.76 -3.55
N LEU A 96 -1.23 -14.47 -4.16
CA LEU A 96 -0.88 -14.91 -5.49
C LEU A 96 -0.15 -16.26 -5.44
N PRO A 97 -0.03 -16.99 -6.55
CA PRO A 97 0.69 -18.27 -6.56
C PRO A 97 2.11 -18.16 -5.99
N GLU A 98 2.82 -17.07 -6.28
CA GLU A 98 4.26 -16.90 -5.99
C GLU A 98 4.51 -16.15 -4.67
N PHE A 99 3.63 -15.21 -4.27
CA PHE A 99 3.82 -14.33 -3.11
C PHE A 99 2.50 -13.74 -2.60
N TRP A 100 2.53 -13.12 -1.44
CA TRP A 100 1.46 -12.25 -0.96
C TRP A 100 1.68 -10.82 -1.46
N LEU A 101 0.68 -10.22 -2.13
CA LEU A 101 0.65 -8.79 -2.44
C LEU A 101 -0.17 -8.07 -1.38
N VAL A 102 0.46 -7.16 -0.63
CA VAL A 102 -0.16 -6.42 0.47
C VAL A 102 -0.19 -4.93 0.12
N ASP A 103 -1.39 -4.38 -0.04
CA ASP A 103 -1.64 -2.94 -0.18
C ASP A 103 -1.91 -2.33 1.19
N VAL A 104 -1.18 -1.26 1.52
CA VAL A 104 -1.25 -0.63 2.83
C VAL A 104 -1.37 0.90 2.74
N TYR A 105 -2.26 1.44 3.56
CA TYR A 105 -2.33 2.87 3.86
C TYR A 105 -2.10 3.08 5.36
N THR A 106 -0.86 3.31 5.73
CA THR A 106 -0.45 3.46 7.14
C THR A 106 -1.08 4.70 7.78
N PRO A 107 -1.58 4.65 9.01
CA PRO A 107 -2.16 5.81 9.68
C PRO A 107 -1.17 6.98 9.79
N ASN A 108 -1.59 8.19 9.45
CA ASN A 108 -0.79 9.39 9.71
C ASN A 108 -0.82 9.76 11.20
N ALA A 109 0.33 10.11 11.78
CA ALA A 109 0.45 10.49 13.20
C ALA A 109 -0.20 11.83 13.51
N GLN A 110 -0.58 12.64 12.51
CA GLN A 110 -1.19 13.97 12.57
C GLN A 110 -0.30 15.06 13.19
N ASP A 111 -0.75 16.30 13.06
CA ASP A 111 -0.04 17.46 13.63
C ASP A 111 0.19 17.28 15.12
N GLY A 112 1.41 17.58 15.57
CA GLY A 112 1.81 17.43 16.98
C GLY A 112 1.86 15.97 17.44
N LEU A 113 1.90 14.99 16.50
CA LEU A 113 1.92 13.57 16.79
C LEU A 113 0.70 13.10 17.60
N ALA A 114 -0.46 13.72 17.37
CA ALA A 114 -1.67 13.48 18.16
C ALA A 114 -2.18 12.02 18.10
N ARG A 115 -1.77 11.24 17.07
CA ARG A 115 -2.12 9.82 16.91
C ARG A 115 -0.91 8.89 16.98
N ILE A 116 0.19 9.33 17.57
CA ILE A 116 1.45 8.55 17.53
C ILE A 116 1.29 7.17 18.19
N ASP A 117 0.60 7.07 19.33
CA ASP A 117 0.39 5.79 20.02
C ASP A 117 -0.40 4.80 19.16
N HIS A 118 -1.46 5.28 18.48
CA HIS A 118 -2.23 4.47 17.54
C HIS A 118 -1.37 4.04 16.35
N ARG A 119 -0.54 4.95 15.81
CA ARG A 119 0.40 4.68 14.72
C ARG A 119 1.41 3.60 15.12
N MET A 120 2.02 3.70 16.30
CA MET A 120 3.00 2.72 16.78
C MET A 120 2.39 1.32 16.96
N ALA A 121 1.19 1.25 17.55
CA ALA A 121 0.47 -0.01 17.69
C ALA A 121 0.09 -0.63 16.34
N TRP A 122 -0.30 0.22 15.37
CA TRP A 122 -0.64 -0.21 14.03
C TRP A 122 0.58 -0.74 13.27
N ASP A 123 1.73 -0.05 13.34
CA ASP A 123 2.98 -0.45 12.68
C ASP A 123 3.48 -1.82 13.21
N ASP A 124 3.40 -2.06 14.53
CA ASP A 124 3.75 -3.35 15.12
C ASP A 124 2.83 -4.47 14.63
N ALA A 125 1.52 -4.24 14.65
CA ALA A 125 0.52 -5.21 14.17
C ALA A 125 0.71 -5.51 12.68
N PHE A 126 1.02 -4.49 11.86
CA PHE A 126 1.29 -4.65 10.43
C PHE A 126 2.54 -5.48 10.16
N ARG A 127 3.65 -5.19 10.85
CA ARG A 127 4.87 -6.00 10.76
C ARG A 127 4.59 -7.46 11.11
N ASP A 128 3.91 -7.70 12.22
CA ASP A 128 3.61 -9.05 12.70
C ASP A 128 2.64 -9.78 11.75
N PHE A 129 1.67 -9.07 11.16
CA PHE A 129 0.80 -9.58 10.10
C PHE A 129 1.61 -10.05 8.89
N CYS A 130 2.49 -9.21 8.34
CA CYS A 130 3.30 -9.56 7.18
C CYS A 130 4.25 -10.73 7.47
N LYS A 131 4.85 -10.79 8.66
CA LYS A 131 5.67 -11.94 9.09
C LYS A 131 4.84 -13.21 9.28
N GLY A 132 3.61 -13.09 9.74
CA GLY A 132 2.66 -14.19 9.79
C GLY A 132 2.38 -14.77 8.40
N LEU A 133 2.05 -13.91 7.42
CA LEU A 133 1.84 -14.33 6.02
C LEU A 133 3.08 -15.02 5.44
N GLU A 134 4.27 -14.47 5.68
CA GLU A 134 5.53 -15.06 5.22
C GLU A 134 5.74 -16.47 5.82
N ALA A 135 5.34 -16.68 7.05
CA ALA A 135 5.39 -17.97 7.73
C ALA A 135 4.23 -18.92 7.40
N GLY A 136 3.27 -18.49 6.56
CA GLY A 136 2.09 -19.28 6.23
C GLY A 136 0.99 -19.24 7.30
N VAL A 137 0.96 -18.21 8.12
CA VAL A 137 -0.04 -18.02 9.18
C VAL A 137 -0.91 -16.82 8.84
N ILE A 138 -2.22 -17.05 8.74
CA ILE A 138 -3.22 -15.96 8.64
C ILE A 138 -3.72 -15.65 10.06
N PRO A 139 -3.58 -14.41 10.54
CA PRO A 139 -4.05 -14.06 11.87
C PRO A 139 -5.54 -14.33 12.08
N ALA A 140 -5.91 -14.81 13.26
CA ALA A 140 -7.32 -15.00 13.62
C ALA A 140 -8.05 -13.64 13.55
N GLY A 141 -9.31 -13.65 13.07
CA GLY A 141 -10.10 -12.42 12.95
C GLY A 141 -9.96 -11.66 11.61
N VAL A 142 -8.94 -11.94 10.78
CA VAL A 142 -8.85 -11.34 9.44
C VAL A 142 -9.98 -11.87 8.55
N PRO A 143 -10.85 -11.03 7.97
CA PRO A 143 -11.82 -11.47 6.98
C PRO A 143 -11.12 -12.07 5.76
N VAL A 144 -11.51 -13.28 5.39
CA VAL A 144 -11.00 -14.00 4.21
C VAL A 144 -12.08 -14.05 3.15
N GLN A 145 -11.76 -13.59 1.96
CA GLN A 145 -12.59 -13.72 0.79
C GLN A 145 -12.00 -14.81 -0.10
N ALA A 146 -12.75 -15.90 -0.29
CA ALA A 146 -12.45 -16.86 -1.35
C ALA A 146 -13.19 -16.43 -2.61
N GLN A 147 -12.54 -16.60 -3.77
CA GLN A 147 -13.14 -16.21 -5.03
C GLN A 147 -14.36 -17.06 -5.36
N ALA A 148 -15.48 -16.38 -5.62
CA ALA A 148 -16.59 -17.01 -6.37
C ALA A 148 -16.31 -16.73 -7.85
N ALA A 149 -16.17 -17.79 -8.64
CA ALA A 149 -16.05 -17.67 -10.09
C ALA A 149 -17.33 -17.05 -10.67
N GLY A 150 -17.22 -15.90 -11.34
CA GLY A 150 -18.30 -15.32 -12.16
C GLY A 150 -18.40 -13.80 -12.08
N GLU A 151 -18.26 -13.20 -13.27
CA GLU A 151 -18.64 -11.84 -13.65
C GLU A 151 -18.13 -10.67 -12.79
N GLY A 152 -17.00 -10.11 -13.18
CA GLY A 152 -16.57 -8.67 -13.14
C GLY A 152 -16.61 -7.86 -11.84
N HIS A 153 -17.47 -8.18 -10.91
CA HIS A 153 -17.60 -7.50 -9.62
C HIS A 153 -17.56 -8.53 -8.49
N VAL A 154 -16.47 -8.57 -7.76
CA VAL A 154 -16.37 -9.41 -6.56
C VAL A 154 -17.02 -8.69 -5.39
N CYS A 155 -18.31 -8.93 -5.16
CA CYS A 155 -18.96 -8.58 -3.90
C CYS A 155 -18.38 -9.44 -2.78
N VAL A 156 -18.03 -8.80 -1.67
CA VAL A 156 -17.52 -9.47 -0.46
C VAL A 156 -18.61 -10.38 0.09
N ALA A 157 -18.48 -11.70 -0.08
CA ALA A 157 -19.21 -12.66 0.70
C ALA A 157 -18.29 -13.14 1.83
N GLU A 158 -18.61 -12.81 3.08
CA GLU A 158 -17.97 -13.42 4.23
C GLU A 158 -18.19 -14.93 4.18
N LEU A 159 -17.13 -15.69 3.95
CA LEU A 159 -17.19 -17.14 4.10
C LEU A 159 -16.94 -17.50 5.56
N PRO A 160 -17.74 -18.43 6.14
CA PRO A 160 -17.45 -18.94 7.46
C PRO A 160 -16.08 -19.63 7.44
N ARG A 161 -15.17 -19.21 8.31
CA ARG A 161 -13.83 -19.79 8.44
C ARG A 161 -13.92 -21.24 8.85
N THR A 162 -13.31 -22.11 8.07
CA THR A 162 -12.93 -23.45 8.50
C THR A 162 -11.51 -23.42 9.04
N LYS A 163 -11.12 -24.38 9.89
CA LYS A 163 -9.73 -24.46 10.39
C LYS A 163 -8.68 -24.56 9.27
N ALA A 164 -9.07 -24.99 8.06
CA ALA A 164 -8.22 -25.06 6.87
C ALA A 164 -7.88 -23.67 6.30
N ASP A 165 -8.69 -22.64 6.59
CA ASP A 165 -8.49 -21.27 6.09
C ASP A 165 -7.42 -20.52 6.91
N GLU A 166 -7.01 -21.05 8.07
CA GLU A 166 -5.98 -20.47 8.95
C GLU A 166 -4.55 -20.84 8.55
N VAL A 167 -4.39 -21.80 7.63
CA VAL A 167 -3.08 -22.27 7.19
C VAL A 167 -2.88 -21.92 5.73
N ALA A 168 -2.04 -20.94 5.46
CA ALA A 168 -1.48 -20.68 4.15
C ALA A 168 -0.15 -21.42 3.99
N HIS A 169 0.31 -21.64 2.77
CA HIS A 169 1.69 -22.05 2.58
C HIS A 169 2.63 -20.87 2.82
N PRO A 170 3.81 -21.07 3.46
CA PRO A 170 4.83 -20.03 3.56
C PRO A 170 5.14 -19.46 2.17
N LYS A 171 5.03 -18.14 2.04
CA LYS A 171 5.30 -17.42 0.80
C LYS A 171 5.93 -16.08 1.10
N PRO A 172 6.84 -15.59 0.25
CA PRO A 172 7.36 -14.25 0.40
C PRO A 172 6.23 -13.20 0.29
N VAL A 173 6.48 -12.03 0.82
CA VAL A 173 5.55 -10.89 0.82
C VAL A 173 6.13 -9.78 -0.04
N VAL A 174 5.28 -9.18 -0.87
CA VAL A 174 5.47 -7.88 -1.50
C VAL A 174 4.46 -6.94 -0.88
N MET A 175 4.90 -5.92 -0.20
CA MET A 175 4.04 -4.89 0.35
C MET A 175 4.29 -3.55 -0.34
N CYS A 176 3.24 -2.80 -0.56
CA CYS A 176 3.32 -1.47 -1.15
C CYS A 176 2.25 -0.55 -0.60
N GLY A 177 2.45 0.73 -0.76
CA GLY A 177 1.47 1.73 -0.38
C GLY A 177 2.09 3.00 0.17
N ASP A 178 1.22 3.81 0.76
CA ASP A 178 1.59 5.00 1.49
C ASP A 178 1.90 4.64 2.96
N PHE A 179 3.18 4.62 3.29
CA PHE A 179 3.65 4.34 4.65
C PHE A 179 3.62 5.57 5.55
N ASN A 180 3.26 6.74 5.03
CA ASN A 180 3.18 7.99 5.80
C ASN A 180 4.47 8.29 6.60
N VAL A 181 5.63 7.89 6.09
CA VAL A 181 6.95 8.15 6.69
C VAL A 181 8.03 8.27 5.63
N ALA A 182 8.85 9.30 5.71
CA ALA A 182 10.14 9.36 5.04
C ALA A 182 11.18 8.69 5.96
N HIS A 183 11.80 7.59 5.50
CA HIS A 183 12.68 6.80 6.37
C HIS A 183 13.97 7.54 6.69
N GLU A 184 14.69 8.01 5.67
CA GLU A 184 15.98 8.65 5.82
C GLU A 184 15.95 10.14 5.43
N GLU A 185 16.99 10.89 5.81
CA GLU A 185 17.09 12.32 5.47
C GLU A 185 17.09 12.57 3.95
N ILE A 186 17.55 11.62 3.15
CA ILE A 186 17.53 11.69 1.69
C ILE A 186 16.10 11.55 1.12
N ASP A 187 15.15 11.04 1.92
CA ASP A 187 13.78 10.76 1.48
C ASP A 187 12.84 11.97 1.56
N LEU A 188 13.33 13.11 2.01
CA LEU A 188 12.51 14.32 2.02
C LEU A 188 13.32 15.59 1.79
N LYS A 189 12.62 16.62 1.29
CA LYS A 189 13.18 17.97 1.22
C LYS A 189 13.19 18.61 2.62
N ASN A 190 14.30 19.25 2.97
CA ASN A 190 14.47 19.99 4.24
C ASN A 190 14.31 19.10 5.52
N PRO A 191 15.08 18.01 5.67
CA PRO A 191 14.95 17.10 6.80
C PRO A 191 15.12 17.78 8.16
N LYS A 192 16.04 18.76 8.27
CA LYS A 192 16.31 19.46 9.54
C LYS A 192 15.11 20.20 10.10
N THR A 193 14.27 20.78 9.24
CA THR A 193 13.08 21.54 9.67
C THR A 193 11.86 20.66 9.88
N ASN A 194 11.89 19.41 9.39
CA ASN A 194 10.79 18.47 9.50
C ASN A 194 11.01 17.41 10.59
N ARG A 195 12.16 17.36 11.21
CA ARG A 195 12.45 16.40 12.29
C ARG A 195 11.46 16.55 13.44
N GLY A 196 10.83 15.44 13.84
CA GLY A 196 9.79 15.40 14.87
C GLY A 196 8.40 15.79 14.39
N ASN A 197 8.21 16.13 13.12
CA ASN A 197 6.87 16.26 12.52
C ASN A 197 6.32 14.89 12.11
N ALA A 198 4.99 14.79 12.00
CA ALA A 198 4.33 13.61 11.46
C ALA A 198 4.92 13.24 10.08
N GLY A 199 5.22 11.95 9.88
CA GLY A 199 5.91 11.42 8.71
C GLY A 199 7.44 11.52 8.77
N PHE A 200 8.01 12.18 9.80
CA PHE A 200 9.47 12.25 10.01
C PHE A 200 9.83 12.35 11.50
N SER A 201 9.05 11.74 12.36
CA SER A 201 9.39 11.55 13.78
C SER A 201 10.38 10.39 13.96
N ASP A 202 11.13 10.42 15.04
CA ASP A 202 12.09 9.33 15.34
C ASP A 202 11.33 8.01 15.61
N GLU A 203 10.10 8.07 16.15
CA GLU A 203 9.25 6.93 16.41
C GLU A 203 8.77 6.26 15.10
N GLU A 204 8.23 7.05 14.14
CA GLU A 204 7.76 6.52 12.85
C GLU A 204 8.92 5.92 12.04
N ARG A 205 10.06 6.62 11.99
CA ARG A 205 11.28 6.13 11.32
C ARG A 205 11.81 4.86 11.98
N GLY A 206 11.79 4.80 13.32
CA GLY A 206 12.16 3.61 14.07
C GLY A 206 11.30 2.40 13.72
N LYS A 207 9.97 2.56 13.61
CA LYS A 207 9.07 1.48 13.18
C LYS A 207 9.31 1.03 11.75
N PHE A 208 9.65 1.94 10.84
CA PHE A 208 10.02 1.55 9.49
C PHE A 208 11.37 0.78 9.48
N THR A 209 12.34 1.18 10.32
CA THR A 209 13.58 0.41 10.54
C THR A 209 13.28 -0.98 11.09
N ASP A 210 12.40 -1.10 12.11
CA ASP A 210 11.98 -2.40 12.66
C ASP A 210 11.37 -3.31 11.60
N LEU A 211 10.63 -2.73 10.63
CA LEU A 211 10.06 -3.47 9.50
C LEU A 211 11.16 -4.00 8.56
N LEU A 212 12.15 -3.17 8.22
CA LEU A 212 13.30 -3.61 7.41
C LEU A 212 14.13 -4.66 8.14
N ASP A 213 14.40 -4.49 9.44
CA ASP A 213 15.15 -5.43 10.26
C ASP A 213 14.42 -6.78 10.44
N ALA A 214 13.10 -6.80 10.27
CA ALA A 214 12.31 -8.03 10.21
C ALA A 214 12.55 -8.86 8.93
N GLY A 215 13.36 -8.37 7.99
CA GLY A 215 13.77 -9.06 6.76
C GLY A 215 13.05 -8.60 5.51
N PHE A 216 12.58 -7.35 5.50
CA PHE A 216 12.06 -6.71 4.30
C PHE A 216 13.05 -5.71 3.70
N VAL A 217 12.95 -5.49 2.40
CA VAL A 217 13.90 -4.73 1.59
C VAL A 217 13.20 -3.57 0.91
N ASP A 218 13.68 -2.35 1.12
CA ASP A 218 13.27 -1.18 0.32
C ASP A 218 13.85 -1.32 -1.10
N THR A 219 12.98 -1.62 -2.05
CA THR A 219 13.37 -1.93 -3.42
C THR A 219 13.98 -0.73 -4.13
N PHE A 220 13.39 0.46 -3.94
CA PHE A 220 13.90 1.68 -4.54
C PHE A 220 15.29 2.03 -4.01
N ARG A 221 15.50 2.04 -2.70
CA ARG A 221 16.82 2.35 -2.11
C ARG A 221 17.86 1.27 -2.39
N THR A 222 17.46 0.02 -2.60
CA THR A 222 18.38 -1.04 -3.04
C THR A 222 18.95 -0.76 -4.43
N LEU A 223 18.12 -0.30 -5.37
CA LEU A 223 18.54 -0.01 -6.74
C LEU A 223 19.12 1.41 -6.90
N HIS A 224 18.65 2.36 -6.10
CA HIS A 224 18.97 3.79 -6.19
C HIS A 224 19.44 4.36 -4.84
N PRO A 225 20.53 3.85 -4.25
CA PRO A 225 20.93 4.19 -2.87
C PRO A 225 21.19 5.68 -2.66
N ASP A 226 21.76 6.35 -3.66
CA ASP A 226 22.21 7.74 -3.59
C ASP A 226 21.31 8.72 -4.36
N SER A 227 20.11 8.28 -4.80
CA SER A 227 19.21 9.12 -5.59
C SER A 227 18.54 10.17 -4.70
N GLU A 228 19.02 11.40 -4.78
CA GLU A 228 18.44 12.56 -4.11
C GLU A 228 17.24 13.13 -4.89
N GLY A 229 16.29 13.74 -4.18
CA GLY A 229 15.15 14.42 -4.81
C GLY A 229 14.13 13.49 -5.48
N ALA A 230 14.22 12.19 -5.22
CA ALA A 230 13.28 11.19 -5.65
C ALA A 230 12.11 11.12 -4.65
N TYR A 231 11.03 11.80 -4.96
CA TYR A 231 9.88 11.93 -4.06
C TYR A 231 8.62 11.41 -4.72
N SER A 232 7.68 10.92 -3.89
CA SER A 232 6.39 10.40 -4.34
C SER A 232 5.20 11.28 -3.92
N TRP A 233 5.38 12.18 -2.94
CA TRP A 233 4.36 13.07 -2.43
C TRP A 233 4.82 14.52 -2.35
N TRP A 234 3.90 15.48 -2.64
CA TRP A 234 4.11 16.92 -2.53
C TRP A 234 2.85 17.61 -2.01
N SER A 235 3.00 18.42 -0.97
CA SER A 235 1.89 19.25 -0.50
C SER A 235 1.29 20.09 -1.63
N TYR A 236 -0.02 20.25 -1.67
CA TYR A 236 -0.69 21.19 -2.59
C TYR A 236 -0.31 22.66 -2.33
N ARG A 237 0.32 22.97 -1.19
CA ARG A 237 0.70 24.33 -0.81
C ARG A 237 2.04 24.72 -1.44
N PHE A 238 2.22 26.03 -1.66
CA PHE A 238 3.49 26.66 -2.04
C PHE A 238 4.12 26.14 -3.35
N ASN A 239 3.33 25.62 -4.28
CA ASN A 239 3.83 24.97 -5.52
C ASN A 239 4.90 23.89 -5.24
N ALA A 240 4.71 23.09 -4.18
CA ALA A 240 5.71 22.15 -3.68
C ALA A 240 6.16 21.17 -4.79
N ARG A 241 5.24 20.61 -5.59
CA ARG A 241 5.58 19.68 -6.68
C ARG A 241 6.44 20.36 -7.77
N LYS A 242 6.11 21.60 -8.15
CA LYS A 242 6.88 22.36 -9.15
C LYS A 242 8.31 22.65 -8.66
N ASN A 243 8.49 22.88 -7.36
CA ASN A 243 9.76 23.17 -6.72
C ASN A 243 10.50 21.91 -6.25
N ASN A 244 9.95 20.74 -6.52
CA ASN A 244 10.37 19.45 -6.01
C ASN A 244 10.66 19.46 -4.49
N ALA A 245 9.75 20.12 -3.72
CA ALA A 245 9.79 20.12 -2.26
C ALA A 245 8.88 19.00 -1.75
N GLY A 246 9.30 17.76 -1.98
CA GLY A 246 8.52 16.54 -1.76
C GLY A 246 9.13 15.63 -0.71
N TRP A 247 8.44 14.50 -0.51
CA TRP A 247 8.79 13.40 0.38
C TRP A 247 8.60 12.08 -0.36
N ARG A 248 9.45 11.09 -0.10
CA ARG A 248 9.25 9.70 -0.51
C ARG A 248 8.61 8.98 0.67
N ILE A 249 7.32 8.75 0.57
CA ILE A 249 6.50 8.09 1.60
C ILE A 249 5.69 6.92 1.05
N ASP A 250 5.72 6.72 -0.26
CA ASP A 250 5.16 5.56 -0.95
C ASP A 250 6.30 4.60 -1.30
N TYR A 251 6.12 3.32 -0.98
CA TYR A 251 7.19 2.32 -1.10
C TYR A 251 6.69 1.02 -1.73
N PHE A 252 7.64 0.27 -2.28
CA PHE A 252 7.57 -1.17 -2.42
C PHE A 252 8.64 -1.81 -1.55
N LEU A 253 8.20 -2.67 -0.61
CA LEU A 253 9.08 -3.50 0.19
C LEU A 253 8.84 -4.97 -0.17
N VAL A 254 9.90 -5.76 -0.23
CA VAL A 254 9.81 -7.19 -0.53
C VAL A 254 10.50 -8.01 0.55
N SER A 255 10.03 -9.24 0.81
CA SER A 255 10.79 -10.21 1.59
C SER A 255 12.18 -10.38 1.01
N GLU A 256 13.19 -10.58 1.85
CA GLU A 256 14.59 -10.81 1.42
C GLU A 256 14.70 -11.92 0.35
N ALA A 257 13.83 -12.94 0.42
CA ALA A 257 13.78 -14.01 -0.57
C ALA A 257 13.48 -13.55 -2.00
N LEU A 258 12.82 -12.39 -2.17
CA LEU A 258 12.52 -11.79 -3.48
C LEU A 258 13.53 -10.74 -3.93
N ARG A 259 14.52 -10.38 -3.12
CA ARG A 259 15.53 -9.34 -3.46
C ARG A 259 16.15 -9.58 -4.84
N ALA A 260 16.53 -10.82 -5.14
CA ALA A 260 17.16 -11.16 -6.42
C ALA A 260 16.19 -11.15 -7.62
N SER A 261 14.89 -11.14 -7.36
CA SER A 261 13.83 -11.06 -8.38
C SER A 261 13.47 -9.61 -8.74
N VAL A 262 13.93 -8.62 -7.99
CA VAL A 262 13.67 -7.19 -8.27
C VAL A 262 14.47 -6.79 -9.50
N GLU A 263 13.78 -6.38 -10.57
CA GLU A 263 14.39 -5.91 -11.81
C GLU A 263 14.43 -4.39 -11.89
N ASP A 264 13.35 -3.72 -11.47
CA ASP A 264 13.25 -2.26 -11.46
C ASP A 264 12.31 -1.77 -10.34
N ALA A 265 12.57 -0.56 -9.87
CA ALA A 265 11.73 0.17 -8.92
C ALA A 265 11.73 1.65 -9.30
N ALA A 266 10.57 2.20 -9.67
CA ALA A 266 10.47 3.54 -10.22
C ALA A 266 9.45 4.41 -9.49
N ILE A 267 9.63 5.73 -9.61
CA ILE A 267 8.72 6.78 -9.13
C ILE A 267 8.27 7.58 -10.35
N HIS A 268 6.97 7.58 -10.64
CA HIS A 268 6.38 8.17 -11.85
C HIS A 268 5.92 9.62 -11.59
N ASN A 269 6.87 10.51 -11.34
CA ASN A 269 6.60 11.89 -10.98
C ASN A 269 5.95 12.73 -12.08
N GLU A 270 5.94 12.24 -13.33
CA GLU A 270 5.23 12.79 -14.48
C GLU A 270 3.73 12.51 -14.48
N VAL A 271 3.25 11.51 -13.70
CA VAL A 271 1.83 11.18 -13.60
C VAL A 271 1.15 12.10 -12.58
N PHE A 272 0.08 12.74 -13.04
CA PHE A 272 -0.69 13.70 -12.24
C PHE A 272 -2.07 13.13 -11.91
N GLY A 273 -2.79 13.74 -11.00
CA GLY A 273 -4.14 13.31 -10.55
C GLY A 273 -4.32 13.39 -9.05
N SER A 274 -3.25 13.17 -8.31
CA SER A 274 -3.16 13.24 -6.85
C SER A 274 -2.01 14.15 -6.41
N ASP A 275 -1.87 14.40 -5.12
CA ASP A 275 -0.67 14.97 -4.49
C ASP A 275 0.44 13.92 -4.32
N HIS A 276 0.12 12.64 -4.50
CA HIS A 276 1.10 11.59 -4.74
C HIS A 276 1.24 11.29 -6.22
N CYS A 277 2.35 10.68 -6.62
CA CYS A 277 2.50 10.02 -7.92
C CYS A 277 2.57 8.51 -7.72
N PRO A 278 2.30 7.71 -8.77
CA PRO A 278 2.49 6.27 -8.70
C PRO A 278 3.94 5.90 -8.45
N VAL A 279 4.14 4.79 -7.75
CA VAL A 279 5.42 4.07 -7.69
C VAL A 279 5.23 2.68 -8.27
N SER A 280 6.27 2.10 -8.88
CA SER A 280 6.19 0.77 -9.49
C SER A 280 7.33 -0.14 -9.08
N LEU A 281 7.07 -1.43 -9.18
CA LEU A 281 8.02 -2.52 -8.97
C LEU A 281 7.90 -3.52 -10.12
N ASP A 282 9.00 -3.82 -10.80
CA ASP A 282 9.11 -4.90 -11.78
C ASP A 282 9.83 -6.10 -11.15
N LEU A 283 9.15 -7.26 -11.18
CA LEU A 283 9.66 -8.54 -10.66
C LEU A 283 9.81 -9.57 -11.76
N ARG A 284 10.93 -10.28 -11.75
CA ARG A 284 11.14 -11.51 -12.51
C ARG A 284 10.78 -12.71 -11.64
N LEU A 285 9.66 -13.35 -11.96
CA LEU A 285 9.11 -14.50 -11.24
C LEU A 285 9.27 -15.77 -12.05
#